data_ee6d12ddd435a986dc8023c41c0c5678
#
_entry.id   ee6d12ddd435a986dc8023c41c0c5678
#
_cell.length_a   1.000
_cell.length_b   1.000
_cell.length_c   1.000
_cell.angle_alpha   90.00
_cell.angle_beta   90.00
_cell.angle_gamma   90.00
#
_symmetry.space_group_name_H-M   'P 1'
#
loop_
_entity.id
_entity.type
_entity.pdbx_description
1 polymer ?
#
loop_
_entity_poly.entity_id
_entity_poly.type
_entity_poly.pdbx_seq_one_letter_code
_entity_poly.pdbx_strand_id
1 'polypeptide(L)'
;RKGKGGFYRLNRTNGKRIKESLDLQTGEYRTARKASLESIGAGRKGLRALVEHPDKGGRYAWRVLAHTLSYATSLVPEIADDVYAVDEAMRNGYAWKWGPFEMIDQLGPAWFAAQLRESGMAVPQLLDQVGDGTFYRTKQGVLQYFGTDDTYHNVVRPDGVLLLQDIKRTTTRIAGNGSASLWDIGDGVVCLEFHTKMNSIDPGIMSMVEKALQVIPAENHKALIIHSEAANFSVGANIGLALFAANIAGWPEITKSVKAGQDAYKALKYAPFPVV
;
A
#
# COMPACT_ATOMS: atom_id res chain seq x y z
N ARG A 1 7.46 20.53 -19.60
CA ARG A 1 7.91 21.71 -20.35
C ARG A 1 9.37 21.53 -20.69
N LYS A 2 9.71 21.49 -21.97
CA LYS A 2 11.10 21.46 -22.44
C LYS A 2 11.62 22.89 -22.40
N GLY A 3 12.49 23.24 -21.45
CA GLY A 3 13.02 24.60 -21.30
C GLY A 3 13.90 24.74 -20.05
N LYS A 4 14.10 25.98 -19.61
CA LYS A 4 15.00 26.34 -18.50
C LYS A 4 14.63 25.78 -17.11
N GLY A 5 13.51 25.05 -16.98
CA GLY A 5 13.03 24.39 -15.76
C GLY A 5 11.50 24.43 -15.66
N GLY A 6 10.95 23.67 -14.71
CA GLY A 6 9.54 23.70 -14.30
C GLY A 6 9.40 24.40 -12.95
N PHE A 7 8.52 23.91 -12.06
CA PHE A 7 8.44 24.41 -10.68
C PHE A 7 9.71 24.12 -9.87
N TYR A 8 10.49 23.14 -10.30
CA TYR A 8 11.81 22.82 -9.75
C TYR A 8 12.84 22.72 -10.87
N ARG A 9 14.08 23.11 -10.56
CA ARG A 9 15.23 22.88 -11.42
C ARG A 9 16.45 22.46 -10.60
N LEU A 10 17.42 21.83 -11.27
CA LEU A 10 18.71 21.52 -10.68
C LEU A 10 19.73 22.51 -11.24
N ASN A 11 20.19 23.42 -10.40
CA ASN A 11 21.28 24.35 -10.73
C ASN A 11 22.62 23.66 -10.48
N ARG A 12 23.50 23.72 -11.48
CA ARG A 12 24.87 23.14 -11.46
C ARG A 12 25.92 24.24 -11.50
N THR A 13 25.91 25.09 -10.51
CA THR A 13 26.89 26.16 -10.40
C THR A 13 28.06 25.69 -9.54
N ASN A 14 29.33 25.92 -10.01
CA ASN A 14 30.57 25.59 -9.30
C ASN A 14 30.68 24.13 -8.84
N GLY A 15 30.24 23.16 -9.68
CA GLY A 15 30.33 21.73 -9.37
C GLY A 15 29.32 21.21 -8.33
N LYS A 16 28.58 22.10 -7.68
CA LYS A 16 27.52 21.73 -6.71
C LYS A 16 26.18 21.60 -7.39
N ARG A 17 25.40 20.59 -6.99
CA ARG A 17 24.00 20.38 -7.45
C ARG A 17 23.07 21.01 -6.43
N ILE A 18 22.50 22.18 -6.77
CA ILE A 18 21.56 22.90 -5.91
C ILE A 18 20.16 22.73 -6.49
N LYS A 19 19.24 22.12 -5.71
CA LYS A 19 17.83 22.06 -6.07
C LYS A 19 17.19 23.43 -5.80
N GLU A 20 16.60 24.02 -6.83
CA GLU A 20 15.88 25.28 -6.75
C GLU A 20 14.38 25.08 -6.99
N SER A 21 13.55 25.90 -6.39
CA SER A 21 12.13 25.99 -6.59
C SER A 21 11.74 27.37 -7.11
N LEU A 22 10.75 27.41 -8.00
CA LEU A 22 10.15 28.63 -8.49
C LEU A 22 9.35 29.30 -7.37
N ASP A 23 9.63 30.56 -7.08
CA ASP A 23 8.75 31.37 -6.26
C ASP A 23 7.55 31.82 -7.11
N LEU A 24 6.33 31.47 -6.69
CA LEU A 24 5.13 31.72 -7.48
C LEU A 24 4.68 33.18 -7.47
N GLN A 25 5.20 33.97 -6.53
CA GLN A 25 4.88 35.41 -6.46
C GLN A 25 5.82 36.23 -7.33
N THR A 26 7.13 35.93 -7.26
CA THR A 26 8.14 36.70 -7.98
C THR A 26 8.48 36.13 -9.36
N GLY A 27 8.17 34.85 -9.60
CA GLY A 27 8.57 34.13 -10.82
C GLY A 27 10.06 33.74 -10.86
N GLU A 28 10.81 33.99 -9.79
CA GLU A 28 12.23 33.71 -9.72
C GLU A 28 12.55 32.38 -9.03
N TYR A 29 13.70 31.79 -9.37
CA TYR A 29 14.16 30.57 -8.73
C TYR A 29 14.98 30.90 -7.48
N ARG A 30 14.67 30.20 -6.40
CA ARG A 30 15.42 30.23 -5.14
C ARG A 30 15.78 28.83 -4.68
N THR A 31 16.80 28.70 -3.85
CA THR A 31 17.17 27.41 -3.25
C THR A 31 15.96 26.77 -2.61
N ALA A 32 15.63 25.54 -3.00
CA ALA A 32 14.48 24.80 -2.48
C ALA A 32 14.68 24.53 -0.99
N ARG A 33 13.68 24.91 -0.18
CA ARG A 33 13.65 24.62 1.25
C ARG A 33 12.71 23.46 1.51
N LYS A 34 13.09 22.57 2.40
CA LYS A 34 12.18 21.51 2.87
C LYS A 34 11.14 22.16 3.78
N ALA A 35 9.87 21.98 3.45
CA ALA A 35 8.80 22.42 4.32
C ALA A 35 8.82 21.62 5.64
N SER A 36 8.74 22.33 6.76
CA SER A 36 8.57 21.74 8.09
C SER A 36 7.18 22.13 8.58
N LEU A 37 6.20 21.28 8.31
CA LEU A 37 4.81 21.47 8.73
C LEU A 37 4.46 20.36 9.70
N GLU A 38 3.80 20.71 10.80
CA GLU A 38 3.39 19.73 11.82
C GLU A 38 2.32 18.77 11.28
N SER A 39 1.49 19.23 10.35
CA SER A 39 0.51 18.41 9.63
C SER A 39 1.14 17.21 8.93
N ILE A 40 2.40 17.29 8.45
CA ILE A 40 3.11 16.14 7.86
C ILE A 40 3.34 15.05 8.91
N GLY A 41 3.64 15.45 10.15
CA GLY A 41 3.73 14.53 11.30
C GLY A 41 2.37 13.95 11.69
N ALA A 42 1.34 14.80 11.73
CA ALA A 42 -0.04 14.39 12.02
C ALA A 42 -0.56 13.38 10.98
N GLY A 43 -0.25 13.56 9.70
CA GLY A 43 -0.64 12.64 8.62
C GLY A 43 -0.11 11.20 8.78
N ARG A 44 0.91 10.99 9.60
CA ARG A 44 1.36 9.64 9.95
C ARG A 44 0.39 8.90 10.88
N LYS A 45 -0.48 9.64 11.58
CA LYS A 45 -1.51 9.09 12.47
C LYS A 45 -2.80 8.77 11.71
N GLY A 46 -2.94 9.24 10.48
CA GLY A 46 -4.09 9.01 9.62
C GLY A 46 -4.47 10.23 8.78
N LEU A 47 -5.32 9.99 7.78
CA LEU A 47 -5.78 11.03 6.85
C LEU A 47 -6.57 12.12 7.56
N ARG A 48 -7.43 11.74 8.50
CA ARG A 48 -8.23 12.68 9.29
C ARG A 48 -7.36 13.61 10.12
N ALA A 49 -6.35 13.10 10.81
CA ALA A 49 -5.43 13.92 11.59
C ALA A 49 -4.64 14.92 10.73
N LEU A 50 -4.38 14.59 9.45
CA LEU A 50 -3.77 15.51 8.51
C LEU A 50 -4.70 16.70 8.19
N VAL A 51 -5.95 16.40 7.83
CA VAL A 51 -6.89 17.45 7.34
C VAL A 51 -7.49 18.30 8.46
N GLU A 52 -7.56 17.80 9.68
CA GLU A 52 -7.97 18.55 10.88
C GLU A 52 -6.85 19.47 11.40
N HIS A 53 -5.61 19.29 10.93
CA HIS A 53 -4.50 20.07 11.45
C HIS A 53 -4.60 21.56 11.03
N PRO A 54 -4.47 22.52 11.97
CA PRO A 54 -4.76 23.93 11.72
C PRO A 54 -3.69 24.66 10.91
N ASP A 55 -2.52 24.04 10.64
CA ASP A 55 -1.48 24.69 9.87
C ASP A 55 -1.83 24.80 8.37
N LYS A 56 -0.96 25.47 7.61
CA LYS A 56 -1.13 25.64 6.16
C LYS A 56 -1.23 24.31 5.41
N GLY A 57 -0.51 23.27 5.86
CA GLY A 57 -0.51 21.97 5.21
C GLY A 57 -1.83 21.23 5.40
N GLY A 58 -2.37 21.23 6.63
CA GLY A 58 -3.69 20.64 6.92
C GLY A 58 -4.80 21.32 6.14
N ARG A 59 -4.85 22.68 6.16
CA ARG A 59 -5.84 23.43 5.37
C ARG A 59 -5.74 23.18 3.86
N TYR A 60 -4.52 23.08 3.34
CA TYR A 60 -4.31 22.74 1.93
C TYR A 60 -4.80 21.33 1.62
N ALA A 61 -4.43 20.34 2.45
CA ALA A 61 -4.85 18.95 2.29
C ALA A 61 -6.39 18.84 2.35
N TRP A 62 -7.04 19.51 3.32
CA TRP A 62 -8.50 19.56 3.39
C TRP A 62 -9.11 20.09 2.09
N ARG A 63 -8.66 21.25 1.63
CA ARG A 63 -9.22 21.89 0.44
C ARG A 63 -9.10 20.99 -0.80
N VAL A 64 -7.95 20.36 -1.00
CA VAL A 64 -7.75 19.46 -2.15
C VAL A 64 -8.64 18.23 -2.03
N LEU A 65 -8.63 17.56 -0.87
CA LEU A 65 -9.39 16.32 -0.67
C LEU A 65 -10.90 16.59 -0.69
N ALA A 66 -11.38 17.66 -0.05
CA ALA A 66 -12.79 18.02 -0.06
C ALA A 66 -13.34 18.14 -1.49
N HIS A 67 -12.64 18.88 -2.36
CA HIS A 67 -13.04 19.00 -3.76
C HIS A 67 -12.91 17.70 -4.55
N THR A 68 -11.81 16.98 -4.40
CA THR A 68 -11.56 15.76 -5.18
C THR A 68 -12.55 14.65 -4.78
N LEU A 69 -12.72 14.42 -3.48
CA LEU A 69 -13.56 13.32 -3.00
C LEU A 69 -15.05 13.60 -3.20
N SER A 70 -15.51 14.85 -2.96
CA SER A 70 -16.90 15.22 -3.25
C SER A 70 -17.22 15.14 -4.75
N TYR A 71 -16.29 15.57 -5.62
CA TYR A 71 -16.44 15.44 -7.06
C TYR A 71 -16.53 13.98 -7.50
N ALA A 72 -15.60 13.11 -7.04
CA ALA A 72 -15.65 11.69 -7.35
C ALA A 72 -16.98 11.05 -6.92
N THR A 73 -17.47 11.41 -5.73
CA THR A 73 -18.73 10.89 -5.20
C THR A 73 -19.93 11.37 -6.01
N SER A 74 -19.91 12.62 -6.49
CA SER A 74 -21.02 13.20 -7.27
C SER A 74 -21.17 12.58 -8.67
N LEU A 75 -20.15 11.89 -9.17
CA LEU A 75 -20.14 11.30 -10.51
C LEU A 75 -20.60 9.83 -10.54
N VAL A 76 -20.88 9.21 -9.41
CA VAL A 76 -21.49 7.87 -9.36
C VAL A 76 -23.01 8.06 -9.30
N PRO A 77 -23.81 7.42 -10.17
CA PRO A 77 -23.44 6.41 -11.18
C PRO A 77 -23.17 6.95 -12.61
N GLU A 78 -22.96 8.24 -12.80
CA GLU A 78 -22.86 8.84 -14.14
C GLU A 78 -21.66 8.31 -14.94
N ILE A 79 -20.47 8.20 -14.30
CA ILE A 79 -19.23 7.79 -14.99
C ILE A 79 -18.80 6.35 -14.67
N ALA A 80 -19.37 5.75 -13.63
CA ALA A 80 -19.08 4.39 -13.21
C ALA A 80 -20.27 3.84 -12.45
N ASP A 81 -20.57 2.56 -12.64
CA ASP A 81 -21.75 1.91 -12.06
C ASP A 81 -21.70 1.87 -10.52
N ASP A 82 -20.50 1.86 -9.95
CA ASP A 82 -20.29 1.73 -8.51
C ASP A 82 -19.01 2.40 -8.01
N VAL A 83 -18.90 2.51 -6.70
CA VAL A 83 -17.77 3.13 -6.00
C VAL A 83 -16.48 2.32 -6.12
N TYR A 84 -16.60 0.97 -6.23
CA TYR A 84 -15.45 0.09 -6.35
C TYR A 84 -14.73 0.29 -7.69
N ALA A 85 -15.49 0.45 -8.79
CA ALA A 85 -14.94 0.71 -10.10
C ALA A 85 -14.14 2.04 -10.16
N VAL A 86 -14.63 3.10 -9.48
CA VAL A 86 -13.91 4.37 -9.38
C VAL A 86 -12.60 4.20 -8.61
N ASP A 87 -12.63 3.51 -7.46
CA ASP A 87 -11.44 3.29 -6.63
C ASP A 87 -10.40 2.45 -7.37
N GLU A 88 -10.81 1.38 -8.07
CA GLU A 88 -9.92 0.57 -8.91
C GLU A 88 -9.28 1.40 -10.04
N ALA A 89 -10.07 2.23 -10.72
CA ALA A 89 -9.56 3.10 -11.78
C ALA A 89 -8.49 4.07 -11.25
N MET A 90 -8.69 4.65 -10.07
CA MET A 90 -7.72 5.55 -9.46
C MET A 90 -6.46 4.83 -8.98
N ARG A 91 -6.59 3.65 -8.39
CA ARG A 91 -5.44 2.83 -7.99
C ARG A 91 -4.63 2.35 -9.17
N ASN A 92 -5.28 1.80 -10.19
CA ASN A 92 -4.61 1.20 -11.33
C ASN A 92 -4.14 2.23 -12.37
N GLY A 93 -4.93 3.29 -12.61
CA GLY A 93 -4.62 4.30 -13.61
C GLY A 93 -3.65 5.38 -13.13
N TYR A 94 -3.72 5.77 -11.86
CA TYR A 94 -2.92 6.87 -11.29
C TYR A 94 -1.97 6.42 -10.18
N ALA A 95 -1.90 5.13 -9.91
CA ALA A 95 -1.07 4.55 -8.84
C ALA A 95 -1.36 5.15 -7.45
N TRP A 96 -2.60 5.50 -7.18
CA TRP A 96 -3.02 5.95 -5.87
C TRP A 96 -2.95 4.78 -4.88
N LYS A 97 -2.55 5.05 -3.68
CA LYS A 97 -2.51 4.03 -2.61
C LYS A 97 -3.92 3.62 -2.18
N TRP A 98 -4.86 4.58 -2.16
CA TRP A 98 -6.26 4.41 -1.82
C TRP A 98 -7.12 5.12 -2.85
N GLY A 99 -8.24 4.53 -3.18
CA GLY A 99 -9.24 5.19 -4.01
C GLY A 99 -10.00 6.28 -3.24
N PRO A 100 -10.80 7.12 -3.94
CA PRO A 100 -11.59 8.18 -3.33
C PRO A 100 -12.49 7.71 -2.19
N PHE A 101 -13.21 6.61 -2.37
CA PHE A 101 -14.17 6.10 -1.38
C PHE A 101 -13.46 5.41 -0.21
N GLU A 102 -12.35 4.73 -0.43
CA GLU A 102 -11.46 4.26 0.64
C GLU A 102 -10.92 5.42 1.49
N MET A 103 -10.63 6.57 0.88
CA MET A 103 -10.20 7.77 1.61
C MET A 103 -11.35 8.40 2.40
N ILE A 104 -12.58 8.42 1.87
CA ILE A 104 -13.74 8.90 2.60
C ILE A 104 -13.99 8.02 3.82
N ASP A 105 -13.87 6.70 3.70
CA ASP A 105 -14.00 5.79 4.85
C ASP A 105 -12.95 6.06 5.94
N GLN A 106 -11.71 6.40 5.56
CA GLN A 106 -10.66 6.80 6.52
C GLN A 106 -10.95 8.13 7.21
N LEU A 107 -11.66 9.04 6.55
CA LEU A 107 -12.13 10.31 7.14
C LEU A 107 -13.35 10.08 8.04
N GLY A 108 -14.18 9.12 7.73
CA GLY A 108 -15.52 8.88 8.23
C GLY A 108 -16.55 9.60 7.37
N PRO A 109 -17.46 8.90 6.66
CA PRO A 109 -18.41 9.49 5.72
C PRO A 109 -19.27 10.59 6.36
N ALA A 110 -19.88 10.33 7.52
CA ALA A 110 -20.70 11.32 8.23
C ALA A 110 -19.90 12.57 8.63
N TRP A 111 -18.68 12.40 9.13
CA TRP A 111 -17.81 13.53 9.44
C TRP A 111 -17.44 14.33 8.19
N PHE A 112 -17.11 13.63 7.09
CA PHE A 112 -16.74 14.28 5.83
C PHE A 112 -17.93 15.10 5.29
N ALA A 113 -19.15 14.55 5.31
CA ALA A 113 -20.39 15.27 4.95
C ALA A 113 -20.61 16.51 5.81
N ALA A 114 -20.42 16.40 7.15
CA ALA A 114 -20.53 17.53 8.05
C ALA A 114 -19.52 18.65 7.73
N GLN A 115 -18.26 18.28 7.47
CA GLN A 115 -17.22 19.26 7.10
C GLN A 115 -17.45 19.92 5.74
N LEU A 116 -18.03 19.21 4.76
CA LEU A 116 -18.45 19.81 3.50
C LEU A 116 -19.52 20.88 3.74
N ARG A 117 -20.55 20.57 4.54
CA ARG A 117 -21.62 21.54 4.90
C ARG A 117 -21.06 22.76 5.62
N GLU A 118 -20.19 22.56 6.61
CA GLU A 118 -19.52 23.64 7.34
C GLU A 118 -18.68 24.53 6.43
N SER A 119 -18.06 23.94 5.41
CA SER A 119 -17.27 24.65 4.39
C SER A 119 -18.13 25.30 3.29
N GLY A 120 -19.48 25.22 3.37
CA GLY A 120 -20.38 25.73 2.36
C GLY A 120 -20.37 24.95 1.03
N MET A 121 -19.89 23.73 1.03
CA MET A 121 -19.86 22.84 -0.13
C MET A 121 -21.11 21.97 -0.18
N ALA A 122 -21.57 21.66 -1.39
CA ALA A 122 -22.64 20.69 -1.59
C ALA A 122 -22.19 19.30 -1.16
N VAL A 123 -23.09 18.56 -0.50
CA VAL A 123 -22.87 17.16 -0.14
C VAL A 123 -23.47 16.28 -1.24
N PRO A 124 -22.68 15.40 -1.88
CA PRO A 124 -23.21 14.46 -2.86
C PRO A 124 -24.25 13.52 -2.23
N GLN A 125 -25.29 13.17 -3.00
CA GLN A 125 -26.38 12.32 -2.53
C GLN A 125 -25.88 10.99 -1.97
N LEU A 126 -24.98 10.31 -2.66
CA LEU A 126 -24.44 9.01 -2.24
C LEU A 126 -23.70 9.09 -0.88
N LEU A 127 -23.11 10.25 -0.57
CA LEU A 127 -22.46 10.49 0.74
C LEU A 127 -23.51 10.69 1.85
N ASP A 128 -24.66 11.30 1.55
CA ASP A 128 -25.77 11.39 2.49
C ASP A 128 -26.44 10.03 2.71
N GLN A 129 -26.57 9.21 1.66
CA GLN A 129 -27.15 7.88 1.73
C GLN A 129 -26.33 6.92 2.60
N VAL A 130 -24.99 6.90 2.48
CA VAL A 130 -24.15 6.06 3.33
C VAL A 130 -24.21 6.46 4.81
N GLY A 131 -24.47 7.73 5.11
CA GLY A 131 -24.69 8.27 6.45
C GLY A 131 -23.57 7.92 7.43
N ASP A 132 -23.93 7.28 8.55
CA ASP A 132 -22.97 6.82 9.58
C ASP A 132 -22.26 5.49 9.21
N GLY A 133 -22.59 4.91 8.05
CA GLY A 133 -21.97 3.69 7.53
C GLY A 133 -20.59 3.95 6.91
N THR A 134 -20.16 3.01 6.10
CA THR A 134 -18.91 3.09 5.32
C THR A 134 -19.18 2.69 3.88
N PHE A 135 -18.37 3.19 2.94
CA PHE A 135 -18.45 2.71 1.55
C PHE A 135 -17.99 1.27 1.40
N TYR A 136 -17.06 0.83 2.25
CA TYR A 136 -16.61 -0.56 2.28
C TYR A 136 -16.83 -1.20 3.63
N ARG A 137 -17.22 -2.47 3.62
CA ARG A 137 -17.27 -3.31 4.80
C ARG A 137 -16.87 -4.74 4.50
N THR A 138 -16.49 -5.49 5.53
CA THR A 138 -16.30 -6.94 5.42
C THR A 138 -17.45 -7.63 6.15
N LYS A 139 -18.18 -8.50 5.45
CA LYS A 139 -19.24 -9.33 6.04
C LYS A 139 -18.95 -10.79 5.72
N GLN A 140 -18.84 -11.62 6.76
CA GLN A 140 -18.48 -13.05 6.63
C GLN A 140 -17.24 -13.30 5.77
N GLY A 141 -16.21 -12.45 5.93
CA GLY A 141 -14.97 -12.52 5.16
C GLY A 141 -15.03 -11.93 3.74
N VAL A 142 -16.22 -11.62 3.21
CA VAL A 142 -16.38 -11.04 1.88
C VAL A 142 -16.32 -9.52 1.96
N LEU A 143 -15.52 -8.89 1.10
CA LEU A 143 -15.50 -7.44 0.92
C LEU A 143 -16.77 -7.02 0.19
N GLN A 144 -17.46 -6.02 0.75
CA GLN A 144 -18.66 -5.42 0.16
C GLN A 144 -18.45 -3.92 -0.02
N TYR A 145 -19.07 -3.35 -1.05
CA TYR A 145 -19.17 -1.91 -1.26
C TYR A 145 -20.62 -1.45 -1.15
N PHE A 146 -20.83 -0.20 -0.74
CA PHE A 146 -22.15 0.44 -0.67
C PHE A 146 -22.58 0.91 -2.07
N GLY A 147 -23.73 0.42 -2.52
CA GLY A 147 -24.31 0.73 -3.83
C GLY A 147 -25.21 1.96 -3.83
N THR A 148 -25.57 2.41 -5.03
CA THR A 148 -26.51 3.54 -5.24
C THR A 148 -27.98 3.20 -4.92
N ASP A 149 -28.26 1.95 -4.63
CA ASP A 149 -29.55 1.41 -4.21
C ASP A 149 -29.69 1.27 -2.68
N ASP A 150 -28.83 1.96 -1.93
CA ASP A 150 -28.75 1.95 -0.46
C ASP A 150 -28.46 0.56 0.13
N THR A 151 -27.91 -0.36 -0.67
CA THR A 151 -27.54 -1.71 -0.23
C THR A 151 -26.06 -2.02 -0.42
N TYR A 152 -25.56 -3.04 0.29
CA TYR A 152 -24.20 -3.49 0.13
C TYR A 152 -24.10 -4.67 -0.84
N HIS A 153 -23.22 -4.54 -1.82
CA HIS A 153 -22.93 -5.55 -2.84
C HIS A 153 -21.57 -6.20 -2.58
N ASN A 154 -21.46 -7.49 -2.87
CA ASN A 154 -20.17 -8.17 -2.80
C ASN A 154 -19.24 -7.66 -3.91
N VAL A 155 -17.97 -7.41 -3.57
CA VAL A 155 -16.95 -7.20 -4.59
C VAL A 155 -16.70 -8.54 -5.30
N VAL A 156 -17.03 -8.58 -6.59
CA VAL A 156 -16.81 -9.75 -7.43
C VAL A 156 -15.46 -9.65 -8.10
N ARG A 157 -14.64 -10.69 -8.00
CA ARG A 157 -13.37 -10.78 -8.72
C ARG A 157 -13.59 -11.44 -10.08
N PRO A 158 -12.84 -11.05 -11.11
CA PRO A 158 -12.84 -11.79 -12.38
C PRO A 158 -12.46 -13.25 -12.17
N ASP A 159 -12.95 -14.12 -13.02
CA ASP A 159 -12.64 -15.55 -12.97
C ASP A 159 -11.11 -15.78 -13.04
N GLY A 160 -10.61 -16.65 -12.17
CA GLY A 160 -9.18 -16.95 -12.07
C GLY A 160 -8.35 -15.91 -11.30
N VAL A 161 -8.93 -14.82 -10.83
CA VAL A 161 -8.25 -13.82 -9.99
C VAL A 161 -8.40 -14.19 -8.52
N LEU A 162 -7.27 -14.36 -7.84
CA LEU A 162 -7.18 -14.67 -6.42
C LEU A 162 -6.29 -13.63 -5.75
N LEU A 163 -6.85 -12.87 -4.83
CA LEU A 163 -6.09 -11.89 -4.06
C LEU A 163 -5.81 -12.39 -2.65
N LEU A 164 -4.56 -12.34 -2.24
CA LEU A 164 -4.13 -12.81 -0.94
C LEU A 164 -4.83 -12.07 0.20
N GLN A 165 -5.09 -10.77 0.05
CA GLN A 165 -5.86 -9.99 1.03
C GLN A 165 -7.30 -10.51 1.22
N ASP A 166 -7.95 -11.07 0.19
CA ASP A 166 -9.29 -11.64 0.30
C ASP A 166 -9.24 -12.97 1.07
N ILE A 167 -8.24 -13.81 0.79
CA ILE A 167 -7.99 -15.06 1.50
C ILE A 167 -7.74 -14.79 2.99
N LYS A 168 -6.91 -13.82 3.33
CA LYS A 168 -6.57 -13.47 4.71
C LYS A 168 -7.78 -13.02 5.56
N ARG A 169 -8.91 -12.66 4.92
CA ARG A 169 -10.17 -12.36 5.64
C ARG A 169 -10.93 -13.61 6.05
N THR A 170 -10.72 -14.72 5.37
CA THR A 170 -11.49 -15.96 5.56
C THR A 170 -10.69 -17.09 6.16
N THR A 171 -9.37 -17.02 6.15
CA THR A 171 -8.47 -18.07 6.62
C THR A 171 -7.55 -17.60 7.73
N THR A 172 -7.05 -18.54 8.50
CA THR A 172 -5.95 -18.33 9.43
C THR A 172 -4.64 -18.74 8.79
N ARG A 173 -3.55 -18.05 9.15
CA ARG A 173 -2.22 -18.43 8.65
C ARG A 173 -1.82 -19.81 9.19
N ILE A 174 -1.22 -20.65 8.34
CA ILE A 174 -0.66 -21.95 8.72
C ILE A 174 0.51 -21.76 9.69
N ALA A 175 1.43 -20.84 9.35
CA ALA A 175 2.57 -20.47 10.17
C ALA A 175 3.00 -19.02 9.85
N GLY A 176 3.80 -18.43 10.73
CA GLY A 176 4.36 -17.09 10.45
C GLY A 176 5.24 -16.58 11.57
N ASN A 177 6.10 -15.63 11.21
CA ASN A 177 6.93 -14.83 12.11
C ASN A 177 6.81 -13.35 11.74
N GLY A 178 7.71 -12.49 12.25
CA GLY A 178 7.72 -11.06 11.91
C GLY A 178 8.13 -10.72 10.48
N SER A 179 8.70 -11.69 9.74
CA SER A 179 9.26 -11.47 8.40
C SER A 179 8.45 -12.11 7.28
N ALA A 180 7.72 -13.20 7.53
CA ALA A 180 6.92 -13.91 6.55
C ALA A 180 5.78 -14.72 7.16
N SER A 181 4.81 -15.12 6.33
CA SER A 181 3.67 -15.99 6.71
C SER A 181 3.38 -17.01 5.62
N LEU A 182 2.84 -18.16 6.03
CA LEU A 182 2.29 -19.20 5.15
C LEU A 182 0.77 -19.17 5.22
N TRP A 183 0.13 -19.17 4.06
CA TRP A 183 -1.32 -19.13 3.89
C TRP A 183 -1.77 -20.29 3.01
N ASP A 184 -2.81 -21.00 3.41
CA ASP A 184 -3.53 -21.90 2.51
C ASP A 184 -4.39 -21.04 1.57
N ILE A 185 -4.13 -21.14 0.27
CA ILE A 185 -4.86 -20.38 -0.75
C ILE A 185 -5.85 -21.22 -1.55
N GLY A 186 -6.12 -22.43 -1.08
CA GLY A 186 -7.03 -23.40 -1.72
C GLY A 186 -6.30 -24.39 -2.63
N ASP A 187 -7.03 -25.40 -3.08
CA ASP A 187 -6.59 -26.47 -4.00
C ASP A 187 -5.31 -27.22 -3.55
N GLY A 188 -4.95 -27.12 -2.28
CA GLY A 188 -3.72 -27.66 -1.71
C GLY A 188 -2.48 -26.79 -1.99
N VAL A 189 -2.65 -25.54 -2.36
CA VAL A 189 -1.54 -24.61 -2.63
C VAL A 189 -1.29 -23.73 -1.41
N VAL A 190 -0.02 -23.61 -1.01
CA VAL A 190 0.42 -22.73 0.07
C VAL A 190 1.08 -21.50 -0.52
N CYS A 191 0.77 -20.34 0.02
CA CYS A 191 1.42 -19.07 -0.32
C CYS A 191 2.37 -18.65 0.80
N LEU A 192 3.64 -18.41 0.46
CA LEU A 192 4.63 -17.77 1.31
C LEU A 192 4.66 -16.28 1.01
N GLU A 193 4.15 -15.46 1.95
CA GLU A 193 4.11 -14.01 1.87
C GLU A 193 5.22 -13.38 2.71
N PHE A 194 5.96 -12.42 2.14
CA PHE A 194 6.97 -11.63 2.87
C PHE A 194 6.37 -10.35 3.44
N HIS A 195 6.83 -9.95 4.64
CA HIS A 195 6.37 -8.73 5.34
C HIS A 195 7.48 -7.74 5.64
N THR A 196 8.73 -8.06 5.38
CA THR A 196 9.85 -7.19 5.67
C THR A 196 9.77 -5.90 4.84
N LYS A 197 10.44 -4.86 5.28
CA LYS A 197 10.49 -3.61 4.53
C LYS A 197 11.04 -3.86 3.12
N MET A 198 10.25 -3.52 2.09
CA MET A 198 10.54 -3.78 0.66
C MET A 198 10.78 -5.26 0.35
N ASN A 199 10.26 -6.17 1.17
CA ASN A 199 10.47 -7.62 1.08
C ASN A 199 11.96 -8.01 1.03
N SER A 200 12.79 -7.29 1.81
CA SER A 200 14.20 -7.59 1.99
C SER A 200 14.36 -8.95 2.68
N ILE A 201 15.15 -9.83 2.08
CA ILE A 201 15.40 -11.18 2.60
C ILE A 201 16.26 -11.10 3.85
N ASP A 202 15.73 -11.66 4.94
CA ASP A 202 16.36 -11.74 6.25
C ASP A 202 16.32 -13.19 6.80
N PRO A 203 16.95 -13.47 7.94
CA PRO A 203 16.92 -14.80 8.56
C PRO A 203 15.51 -15.31 8.87
N GLY A 204 14.54 -14.40 9.17
CA GLY A 204 13.16 -14.78 9.42
C GLY A 204 12.45 -15.30 8.18
N ILE A 205 12.69 -14.71 7.00
CA ILE A 205 12.22 -15.24 5.71
C ILE A 205 12.84 -16.60 5.44
N MET A 206 14.15 -16.77 5.67
CA MET A 206 14.83 -18.04 5.45
C MET A 206 14.25 -19.17 6.32
N SER A 207 13.98 -18.86 7.60
CA SER A 207 13.30 -19.81 8.50
C SER A 207 11.89 -20.18 8.02
N MET A 208 11.16 -19.25 7.41
CA MET A 208 9.83 -19.55 6.86
C MET A 208 9.88 -20.34 5.55
N VAL A 209 10.95 -20.19 4.74
CA VAL A 209 11.21 -21.07 3.58
C VAL A 209 11.42 -22.52 4.07
N GLU A 210 12.28 -22.72 5.09
CA GLU A 210 12.48 -24.03 5.69
C GLU A 210 11.18 -24.62 6.24
N LYS A 211 10.38 -23.79 6.92
CA LYS A 211 9.08 -24.18 7.46
C LYS A 211 8.11 -24.60 6.35
N ALA A 212 8.07 -23.87 5.22
CA ALA A 212 7.24 -24.21 4.07
C ALA A 212 7.60 -25.58 3.49
N LEU A 213 8.91 -25.84 3.31
CA LEU A 213 9.41 -27.12 2.81
C LEU A 213 9.06 -28.31 3.71
N GLN A 214 8.86 -28.09 5.01
CA GLN A 214 8.41 -29.10 5.97
C GLN A 214 6.89 -29.27 5.99
N VAL A 215 6.15 -28.17 6.03
CA VAL A 215 4.69 -28.17 6.18
C VAL A 215 3.99 -28.75 4.94
N ILE A 216 4.44 -28.36 3.74
CA ILE A 216 3.79 -28.76 2.50
C ILE A 216 3.65 -30.28 2.37
N PRO A 217 4.70 -31.10 2.49
CA PRO A 217 4.53 -32.54 2.44
C PRO A 217 3.88 -33.11 3.71
N ALA A 218 4.09 -32.54 4.88
CA ALA A 218 3.55 -33.06 6.13
C ALA A 218 2.04 -32.93 6.22
N GLU A 219 1.48 -31.86 5.65
CA GLU A 219 0.04 -31.57 5.65
C GLU A 219 -0.63 -31.88 4.31
N ASN A 220 0.05 -32.62 3.43
CA ASN A 220 -0.43 -33.06 2.11
C ASN A 220 -0.80 -31.89 1.16
N HIS A 221 -0.18 -30.73 1.31
CA HIS A 221 -0.26 -29.68 0.30
C HIS A 221 0.53 -30.10 -0.95
N LYS A 222 0.18 -29.48 -2.10
CA LYS A 222 0.64 -29.90 -3.42
C LYS A 222 1.69 -28.97 -4.03
N ALA A 223 1.68 -27.70 -3.67
CA ALA A 223 2.51 -26.66 -4.28
C ALA A 223 2.81 -25.51 -3.32
N LEU A 224 3.89 -24.76 -3.64
CA LEU A 224 4.25 -23.51 -2.99
C LEU A 224 4.23 -22.37 -4.01
N ILE A 225 3.59 -21.25 -3.64
CA ILE A 225 3.71 -19.99 -4.36
C ILE A 225 4.41 -18.99 -3.44
N ILE A 226 5.41 -18.28 -3.94
CA ILE A 226 6.05 -17.15 -3.24
C ILE A 226 5.48 -15.88 -3.82
N HIS A 227 4.59 -15.21 -3.08
CA HIS A 227 3.87 -14.04 -3.55
C HIS A 227 3.70 -12.99 -2.46
N SER A 228 3.63 -11.72 -2.86
CA SER A 228 3.31 -10.61 -1.99
C SER A 228 2.60 -9.52 -2.79
N GLU A 229 1.54 -8.95 -2.22
CA GLU A 229 0.82 -7.80 -2.80
C GLU A 229 1.53 -6.44 -2.51
N ALA A 230 2.80 -6.48 -2.10
CA ALA A 230 3.60 -5.29 -1.89
C ALA A 230 4.10 -4.69 -3.22
N ALA A 231 4.54 -3.43 -3.17
CA ALA A 231 5.05 -2.72 -4.36
C ALA A 231 6.31 -3.36 -4.99
N ASN A 232 7.04 -4.19 -4.24
CA ASN A 232 8.23 -4.92 -4.71
C ASN A 232 8.08 -6.39 -4.35
N PHE A 233 8.41 -7.28 -5.27
CA PHE A 233 8.52 -8.71 -4.96
C PHE A 233 9.60 -8.95 -3.88
N SER A 234 10.81 -8.47 -4.10
CA SER A 234 11.90 -8.41 -3.11
C SER A 234 13.03 -7.49 -3.61
N VAL A 235 13.68 -6.79 -2.70
CA VAL A 235 14.93 -6.04 -2.99
C VAL A 235 16.17 -6.88 -2.74
N GLY A 236 16.02 -8.18 -2.47
CA GLY A 236 17.11 -9.11 -2.20
C GLY A 236 17.59 -9.08 -0.75
N ALA A 237 18.80 -9.57 -0.53
CA ALA A 237 19.38 -9.68 0.81
C ALA A 237 19.58 -8.35 1.50
N ASN A 238 19.46 -8.32 2.83
CA ASN A 238 19.72 -7.13 3.64
C ASN A 238 21.23 -6.83 3.71
N ILE A 239 21.70 -6.01 2.75
CA ILE A 239 23.12 -5.61 2.64
C ILE A 239 23.62 -4.91 3.90
N GLY A 240 22.74 -4.24 4.67
CA GLY A 240 23.12 -3.57 5.93
C GLY A 240 23.69 -4.54 6.96
N LEU A 241 23.14 -5.76 7.04
CA LEU A 241 23.66 -6.81 7.93
C LEU A 241 25.04 -7.28 7.47
N ALA A 242 25.23 -7.49 6.17
CA ALA A 242 26.52 -7.88 5.61
C ALA A 242 27.58 -6.78 5.83
N LEU A 243 27.23 -5.52 5.64
CA LEU A 243 28.11 -4.37 5.90
C LEU A 243 28.51 -4.29 7.38
N PHE A 244 27.55 -4.46 8.29
CA PHE A 244 27.83 -4.50 9.72
C PHE A 244 28.82 -5.63 10.07
N ALA A 245 28.59 -6.85 9.57
CA ALA A 245 29.45 -7.99 9.79
C ALA A 245 30.89 -7.73 9.22
N ALA A 246 30.99 -7.14 8.04
CA ALA A 246 32.26 -6.76 7.43
C ALA A 246 33.03 -5.74 8.27
N ASN A 247 32.36 -4.74 8.84
CA ASN A 247 33.00 -3.71 9.68
C ASN A 247 33.58 -4.26 10.98
N ILE A 248 33.10 -5.39 11.47
CA ILE A 248 33.64 -6.10 12.65
C ILE A 248 34.46 -7.34 12.25
N ALA A 249 34.88 -7.43 10.97
CA ALA A 249 35.63 -8.56 10.42
C ALA A 249 34.94 -9.94 10.59
N GLY A 250 33.61 -9.97 10.67
CA GLY A 250 32.77 -11.17 10.79
C GLY A 250 32.65 -11.94 9.46
N TRP A 251 33.74 -12.26 8.80
CA TRP A 251 33.79 -12.96 7.51
C TRP A 251 33.12 -14.35 7.54
N PRO A 252 33.30 -15.16 8.61
CA PRO A 252 32.62 -16.45 8.72
C PRO A 252 31.10 -16.31 8.71
N GLU A 253 30.54 -15.27 9.36
CA GLU A 253 29.09 -15.02 9.40
C GLU A 253 28.53 -14.61 8.03
N ILE A 254 29.31 -13.82 7.26
CA ILE A 254 28.94 -13.48 5.88
C ILE A 254 28.92 -14.76 5.03
N THR A 255 29.96 -15.58 5.10
CA THR A 255 30.05 -16.85 4.36
C THR A 255 28.89 -17.78 4.73
N LYS A 256 28.57 -17.92 6.01
CA LYS A 256 27.43 -18.71 6.50
C LYS A 256 26.10 -18.20 5.97
N SER A 257 25.90 -16.88 5.97
CA SER A 257 24.66 -16.27 5.46
C SER A 257 24.50 -16.47 3.96
N VAL A 258 25.57 -16.31 3.18
CA VAL A 258 25.54 -16.55 1.72
C VAL A 258 25.24 -18.01 1.44
N LYS A 259 25.91 -18.94 2.15
CA LYS A 259 25.68 -20.38 1.99
C LYS A 259 24.25 -20.77 2.35
N ALA A 260 23.69 -20.24 3.45
CA ALA A 260 22.31 -20.49 3.84
C ALA A 260 21.33 -20.04 2.75
N GLY A 261 21.55 -18.85 2.14
CA GLY A 261 20.75 -18.39 1.01
C GLY A 261 20.83 -19.32 -0.19
N GLN A 262 22.03 -19.76 -0.57
CA GLN A 262 22.22 -20.70 -1.67
C GLN A 262 21.54 -22.05 -1.39
N ASP A 263 21.65 -22.57 -0.19
CA ASP A 263 21.05 -23.84 0.21
C ASP A 263 19.53 -23.77 0.20
N ALA A 264 18.93 -22.66 0.64
CA ALA A 264 17.49 -22.42 0.57
C ALA A 264 16.98 -22.36 -0.87
N TYR A 265 17.66 -21.61 -1.77
CA TYR A 265 17.28 -21.60 -3.18
C TYR A 265 17.41 -22.98 -3.85
N LYS A 266 18.41 -23.76 -3.50
CA LYS A 266 18.54 -25.15 -3.96
C LYS A 266 17.39 -26.01 -3.43
N ALA A 267 17.06 -25.87 -2.16
CA ALA A 267 15.96 -26.62 -1.55
C ALA A 267 14.60 -26.30 -2.20
N LEU A 268 14.34 -25.03 -2.53
CA LEU A 268 13.16 -24.63 -3.30
C LEU A 268 13.19 -25.21 -4.72
N LYS A 269 14.33 -25.11 -5.42
CA LYS A 269 14.47 -25.60 -6.80
C LYS A 269 14.27 -27.10 -6.92
N TYR A 270 14.70 -27.86 -5.93
CA TYR A 270 14.67 -29.33 -5.92
C TYR A 270 13.60 -29.88 -4.96
N ALA A 271 12.63 -29.05 -4.56
CA ALA A 271 11.51 -29.48 -3.75
C ALA A 271 10.72 -30.60 -4.46
N PRO A 272 10.14 -31.56 -3.72
CA PRO A 272 9.37 -32.67 -4.31
C PRO A 272 7.95 -32.22 -4.76
N PHE A 273 7.70 -30.93 -4.83
CA PHE A 273 6.46 -30.29 -5.27
C PHE A 273 6.79 -29.02 -6.08
N PRO A 274 5.88 -28.55 -6.94
CA PRO A 274 6.06 -27.31 -7.67
C PRO A 274 6.26 -26.10 -6.76
N VAL A 275 7.20 -25.22 -7.13
CA VAL A 275 7.46 -23.93 -6.49
C VAL A 275 7.42 -22.84 -7.56
N VAL A 276 6.57 -21.81 -7.36
CA VAL A 276 6.34 -20.70 -8.29
C VAL A 276 6.61 -19.36 -7.60
#